data_194adc958b2d5abe61c3eddb2ec1d7fb
#
_entry.id   194adc958b2d5abe61c3eddb2ec1d7fb
#
_cell.length_a   1.000
_cell.length_b   1.000
_cell.length_c   1.000
_cell.angle_alpha   90.00
_cell.angle_beta   90.00
_cell.angle_gamma   90.00
#
_symmetry.space_group_name_H-M   'P 1'
#
loop_
_entity.id
_entity.type
_entity.pdbx_description
1 polymer ?
#
loop_
_entity_poly.entity_id
_entity_poly.type
_entity_poly.pdbx_seq_one_letter_code
_entity_poly.pdbx_strand_id
1 'polypeptide(L)'
;MIQPFDIEIGDINYAVFPEGNDTYVIFKDGKEYVQIQKDTAEQWLKFDKETALPLFDYDEEINQIGKQIEAYIANPEEEEEDEDLD
;
A
#
# COMPACT_ATOMS: atom_id res chain seq x y z
N MET A 1 10.23 -5.86 -10.45
CA MET A 1 9.84 -5.81 -9.03
C MET A 1 9.79 -4.38 -8.59
N ILE A 2 8.81 -4.04 -7.77
CA ILE A 2 8.65 -2.67 -7.33
C ILE A 2 9.45 -2.44 -6.08
N GLN A 3 10.12 -1.31 -6.01
CA GLN A 3 10.91 -1.00 -4.84
C GLN A 3 10.04 -0.37 -3.78
N PRO A 4 10.47 -0.38 -2.54
CA PRO A 4 9.69 0.26 -1.47
C PRO A 4 9.48 1.73 -1.76
N PHE A 5 8.34 2.24 -1.35
CA PHE A 5 7.99 3.63 -1.60
C PHE A 5 7.13 4.15 -0.46
N ASP A 6 6.95 5.45 -0.42
CA ASP A 6 6.16 6.08 0.62
C ASP A 6 4.88 6.64 0.04
N ILE A 7 3.82 6.63 0.83
CA ILE A 7 2.58 7.29 0.45
C ILE A 7 2.13 8.15 1.63
N GLU A 8 1.29 9.11 1.35
CA GLU A 8 0.79 9.98 2.40
C GLU A 8 -0.72 10.08 2.30
N ILE A 9 -1.41 9.86 3.40
CA ILE A 9 -2.86 9.96 3.44
C ILE A 9 -3.18 10.88 4.60
N GLY A 10 -3.77 12.02 4.30
CA GLY A 10 -3.99 13.02 5.32
C GLY A 10 -2.65 13.51 5.84
N ASP A 11 -2.45 13.43 7.14
CA ASP A 11 -1.19 13.84 7.72
C ASP A 11 -0.30 12.68 8.08
N ILE A 12 -0.61 11.50 7.60
CA ILE A 12 0.11 10.29 8.01
C ILE A 12 0.94 9.77 6.84
N ASN A 13 2.20 9.49 7.11
CA ASN A 13 3.07 8.90 6.11
C ASN A 13 3.17 7.40 6.34
N TYR A 14 3.05 6.65 5.25
CA TYR A 14 3.17 5.21 5.31
C TYR A 14 4.30 4.79 4.38
N ALA A 15 5.11 3.86 4.83
CA ALA A 15 6.13 3.26 3.97
C ALA A 15 5.60 1.91 3.51
N VAL A 16 5.72 1.64 2.22
CA VAL A 16 5.15 0.44 1.62
C VAL A 16 6.28 -0.43 1.12
N PHE A 17 6.34 -1.67 1.60
CA PHE A 17 7.37 -2.60 1.19
C PHE A 17 6.72 -3.77 0.46
N PRO A 18 6.84 -3.84 -0.86
CA PRO A 18 6.23 -4.93 -1.62
C PRO A 18 6.88 -6.27 -1.29
N GLU A 19 6.05 -7.28 -1.09
CA GLU A 19 6.56 -8.60 -0.75
C GLU A 19 6.28 -9.63 -1.83
N GLY A 20 5.62 -9.25 -2.92
CA GLY A 20 5.27 -10.20 -3.95
C GLY A 20 3.86 -10.73 -3.75
N ASN A 21 3.29 -11.30 -4.80
CA ASN A 21 1.94 -11.91 -4.72
C ASN A 21 0.91 -10.92 -4.23
N ASP A 22 1.04 -9.64 -4.65
CA ASP A 22 0.09 -8.60 -4.28
C ASP A 22 0.04 -8.37 -2.77
N THR A 23 1.12 -8.67 -2.07
CA THR A 23 1.20 -8.50 -0.63
C THR A 23 2.19 -7.41 -0.31
N TYR A 24 1.86 -6.57 0.67
CA TYR A 24 2.69 -5.43 1.02
C TYR A 24 2.75 -5.29 2.53
N VAL A 25 3.93 -4.95 3.05
CA VAL A 25 4.08 -4.66 4.48
C VAL A 25 4.08 -3.15 4.63
N ILE A 26 3.24 -2.65 5.51
CA ILE A 26 3.04 -1.21 5.68
C ILE A 26 3.65 -0.77 7.00
N PHE A 27 4.48 0.26 6.94
CA PHE A 27 5.02 0.88 8.13
C PHE A 27 4.34 2.22 8.31
N LYS A 28 4.04 2.57 9.55
CA LYS A 28 3.38 3.82 9.87
C LYS A 28 4.23 4.51 10.90
N ASP A 29 4.67 5.72 10.60
CA ASP A 29 5.51 6.49 11.50
C ASP A 29 6.77 5.72 11.88
N GLY A 30 7.33 5.01 10.92
CA GLY A 30 8.56 4.30 11.16
C GLY A 30 8.44 2.96 11.85
N LYS A 31 7.23 2.51 12.13
CA LYS A 31 7.03 1.24 12.80
C LYS A 31 6.15 0.34 11.95
N GLU A 32 6.45 -0.95 11.97
CA GLU A 32 5.64 -1.89 11.23
C GLU A 32 4.21 -1.84 11.75
N TYR A 33 3.26 -1.66 10.85
CA TYR A 33 1.89 -1.45 11.23
C TYR A 33 1.02 -2.63 10.83
N VAL A 34 1.05 -3.02 9.56
CA VAL A 34 0.15 -4.06 9.10
C VAL A 34 0.68 -4.63 7.79
N GLN A 35 0.32 -5.86 7.49
CA GLN A 35 0.59 -6.47 6.20
C GLN A 35 -0.74 -6.58 5.49
N ILE A 36 -0.79 -6.17 4.23
CA ILE A 36 -2.04 -6.18 3.48
C ILE A 36 -1.84 -6.91 2.17
N GLN A 37 -2.94 -7.37 1.61
CA GLN A 37 -2.91 -8.07 0.34
C GLN A 37 -4.11 -7.64 -0.46
N LYS A 38 -3.94 -7.47 -1.77
CA LYS A 38 -5.06 -7.12 -2.62
C LYS A 38 -5.95 -8.33 -2.79
N ASP A 39 -7.25 -8.17 -2.51
CA ASP A 39 -8.20 -9.26 -2.61
C ASP A 39 -8.96 -9.16 -3.92
N THR A 40 -9.58 -8.01 -4.18
CA THR A 40 -10.26 -7.82 -5.43
C THR A 40 -9.84 -6.46 -5.96
N ALA A 41 -10.39 -6.06 -7.10
CA ALA A 41 -10.01 -4.78 -7.67
C ALA A 41 -10.35 -3.64 -6.74
N GLU A 42 -11.28 -3.84 -5.81
CA GLU A 42 -11.71 -2.76 -4.97
C GLU A 42 -11.58 -3.04 -3.49
N GLN A 43 -10.99 -4.14 -3.11
CA GLN A 43 -10.92 -4.45 -1.70
C GLN A 43 -9.57 -5.02 -1.33
N TRP A 44 -9.05 -4.58 -0.19
CA TRP A 44 -7.78 -5.05 0.34
C TRP A 44 -8.02 -5.70 1.68
N LEU A 45 -7.25 -6.73 1.99
CA LEU A 45 -7.36 -7.44 3.24
C LEU A 45 -6.12 -7.18 4.07
N LYS A 46 -6.28 -7.17 5.39
CA LYS A 46 -5.12 -7.10 6.26
C LYS A 46 -4.92 -8.45 6.92
N PHE A 47 -3.69 -8.72 7.29
CA PHE A 47 -3.34 -9.99 7.90
C PHE A 47 -3.15 -9.81 9.39
N ASP A 48 -3.60 -10.81 10.15
CA ASP A 48 -3.40 -10.83 11.58
C ASP A 48 -1.95 -11.12 11.83
N LYS A 49 -1.28 -10.32 12.67
CA LYS A 49 0.14 -10.52 12.90
C LYS A 49 0.43 -11.81 13.60
N GLU A 50 -0.47 -12.30 14.42
CA GLU A 50 -0.19 -13.49 15.19
C GLU A 50 -0.47 -14.76 14.44
N THR A 51 -1.53 -14.78 13.65
CA THR A 51 -1.89 -16.01 12.94
C THR A 51 -1.47 -16.00 11.49
N ALA A 52 -1.14 -14.83 10.96
CA ALA A 52 -0.79 -14.67 9.55
C ALA A 52 -1.93 -15.04 8.64
N LEU A 53 -3.16 -14.96 9.13
CA LEU A 53 -4.33 -15.26 8.32
C LEU A 53 -5.01 -13.97 7.91
N PRO A 54 -5.64 -13.96 6.73
CA PRO A 54 -6.31 -12.75 6.29
C PRO A 54 -7.55 -12.46 7.11
N LEU A 55 -7.78 -11.17 7.35
CA LEU A 55 -8.97 -10.72 8.04
C LEU A 55 -9.89 -10.11 7.00
N PHE A 56 -11.12 -10.57 6.96
CA PHE A 56 -12.02 -10.19 5.89
C PHE A 56 -12.94 -9.02 6.26
N ASP A 57 -12.67 -8.34 7.33
CA ASP A 57 -13.48 -7.19 7.70
C ASP A 57 -13.03 -6.00 6.88
N TYR A 58 -13.99 -5.19 6.45
CA TYR A 58 -13.66 -4.00 5.69
C TYR A 58 -12.96 -2.98 6.60
N ASP A 59 -11.89 -2.40 6.12
CA ASP A 59 -11.16 -1.40 6.88
C ASP A 59 -10.87 -0.25 5.92
N GLU A 60 -11.45 0.91 6.19
CA GLU A 60 -11.32 2.02 5.30
C GLU A 60 -9.87 2.48 5.16
N GLU A 61 -9.13 2.51 6.26
CA GLU A 61 -7.74 2.93 6.17
C GLU A 61 -6.94 2.00 5.28
N ILE A 62 -7.14 0.69 5.44
CA ILE A 62 -6.42 -0.28 4.64
C ILE A 62 -6.80 -0.13 3.17
N ASN A 63 -8.06 0.11 2.87
CA ASN A 63 -8.46 0.26 1.50
C ASN A 63 -7.95 1.56 0.89
N GLN A 64 -7.81 2.61 1.68
CA GLN A 64 -7.23 3.83 1.17
C GLN A 64 -5.74 3.64 0.89
N ILE A 65 -5.04 2.92 1.74
CA ILE A 65 -3.65 2.60 1.49
C ILE A 65 -3.53 1.80 0.20
N GLY A 66 -4.41 0.81 0.03
CA GLY A 66 -4.38 0.00 -1.18
C GLY A 66 -4.62 0.82 -2.43
N LYS A 67 -5.55 1.78 -2.39
CA LYS A 67 -5.77 2.61 -3.54
C LYS A 67 -4.56 3.45 -3.89
N GLN A 68 -3.85 3.94 -2.88
CA GLN A 68 -2.65 4.71 -3.14
C GLN A 68 -1.56 3.81 -3.72
N ILE A 69 -1.48 2.58 -3.26
CA ILE A 69 -0.52 1.65 -3.81
C ILE A 69 -0.82 1.40 -5.28
N GLU A 70 -2.09 1.19 -5.62
CA GLU A 70 -2.44 0.94 -7.01
C GLU A 70 -2.16 2.15 -7.87
N ALA A 71 -2.39 3.34 -7.36
CA ALA A 71 -2.11 4.54 -8.12
C ALA A 71 -0.61 4.67 -8.37
N TYR A 72 0.20 4.35 -7.35
CA TYR A 72 1.64 4.44 -7.53
C TYR A 72 2.13 3.41 -8.54
N ILE A 73 1.59 2.19 -8.48
CA ILE A 73 2.02 1.16 -9.41
C ILE A 73 1.62 1.51 -10.83
N ALA A 74 0.45 2.10 -11.01
CA ALA A 74 0.00 2.46 -12.33
C ALA A 74 0.82 3.62 -12.90
N ASN A 75 1.29 4.54 -12.04
CA ASN A 75 2.04 5.69 -12.50
C ASN A 75 3.23 5.94 -11.59
N PRO A 76 4.20 5.04 -11.60
CA PRO A 76 5.29 5.12 -10.62
C PRO A 76 6.16 6.34 -10.80
N GLU A 77 6.16 6.92 -11.99
CA GLU A 77 6.97 8.08 -12.20
C GLU A 77 6.17 9.29 -12.46
N GLU A 78 4.97 9.31 -11.90
CA GLU A 78 4.11 10.38 -12.21
C GLU A 78 4.69 11.71 -11.88
N GLU A 79 5.38 11.80 -10.78
CA GLU A 79 5.88 13.11 -10.42
C GLU A 79 6.97 13.50 -11.31
N GLU A 80 7.64 12.61 -11.95
CA GLU A 80 8.69 13.04 -12.74
C GLU A 80 8.30 13.37 -14.05
N GLU A 81 7.33 12.71 -14.58
CA GLU A 81 7.04 12.97 -15.89
C GLU A 81 6.53 14.27 -16.12
N ASP A 82 6.17 14.86 -15.11
CA ASP A 82 5.70 16.11 -15.35
C ASP A 82 6.59 16.90 -16.08
N GLU A 83 7.68 16.72 -15.86
CA GLU A 83 8.51 17.52 -16.47
C GLU A 83 8.64 17.24 -17.76
N ASP A 84 8.40 16.35 -18.00
CA ASP A 84 8.63 16.17 -19.27
C ASP A 84 7.84 16.69 -20.06
N LEU A 85 7.38 16.97 -19.85
CA LEU A 85 6.83 17.26 -20.62
C LEU A 85 7.07 18.16 -21.29
N ASP A 86 7.32 18.31 -21.20
CA ASP A 86 7.67 18.82 -21.78
C ASP A 86 7.98 19.08 -22.24
#